data_a120fda5aefe4423e08de2a21b48b9f6
#
_entry.id   a120fda5aefe4423e08de2a21b48b9f6
#
_cell.length_a   1.000
_cell.length_b   1.000
_cell.length_c   1.000
_cell.angle_alpha   90.00
_cell.angle_beta   90.00
_cell.angle_gamma   90.00
#
_symmetry.space_group_name_H-M   'P 1'
#
loop_
_entity.id
_entity.type
_entity.pdbx_description
1 polymer ?
#
loop_
_entity_poly.entity_id
_entity_poly.type
_entity_poly.pdbx_seq_one_letter_code
_entity_poly.pdbx_strand_id
1 'polypeptide(L)'
;MTDPHLLERIRTNPEIFGGKPIIRDLRISVELILSLLAQGESPENLLADYPGLDAEDIRACLAYAHAVIADESLEAVRVASR
;
A
#
# COMPACT_ATOMS: atom_id res chain seq x y z
N MET A 1 -8.69 -13.94 -2.67
CA MET A 1 -7.34 -14.37 -2.34
C MET A 1 -6.31 -13.43 -2.96
N THR A 2 -5.28 -13.14 -2.22
CA THR A 2 -4.28 -12.20 -2.69
C THR A 2 -3.31 -12.87 -3.65
N ASP A 3 -3.07 -12.22 -4.77
CA ASP A 3 -2.09 -12.69 -5.74
C ASP A 3 -0.70 -12.42 -5.15
N PRO A 4 0.11 -13.45 -4.93
CA PRO A 4 1.43 -13.23 -4.34
C PRO A 4 2.33 -12.34 -5.18
N HIS A 5 2.10 -12.27 -6.49
CA HIS A 5 2.91 -11.39 -7.32
C HIS A 5 2.64 -9.92 -7.06
N LEU A 6 1.46 -9.59 -6.54
CA LEU A 6 1.19 -8.20 -6.19
C LEU A 6 2.11 -7.71 -5.09
N LEU A 7 2.36 -8.57 -4.10
CA LEU A 7 3.18 -8.15 -2.97
C LEU A 7 4.63 -7.93 -3.36
N GLU A 8 5.07 -8.51 -4.47
CA GLU A 8 6.44 -8.31 -4.92
C GLU A 8 6.69 -6.88 -5.39
N ARG A 9 5.62 -6.13 -5.61
CA ARG A 9 5.76 -4.73 -5.99
C ARG A 9 6.04 -3.83 -4.80
N ILE A 10 5.91 -4.35 -3.58
CA ILE A 10 6.10 -3.55 -2.39
C ILE A 10 7.49 -3.85 -1.84
N ARG A 11 8.27 -2.80 -1.59
CA ARG A 11 9.64 -2.92 -1.14
C ARG A 11 9.90 -1.96 0.00
N THR A 12 11.04 -2.12 0.63
CA THR A 12 11.51 -1.16 1.60
C THR A 12 12.94 -0.80 1.25
N ASN A 13 13.29 0.45 1.52
CA ASN A 13 14.64 0.92 1.33
C ASN A 13 14.93 1.89 2.47
N PRO A 14 15.91 1.57 3.34
CA PRO A 14 16.16 2.42 4.51
C PRO A 14 16.43 3.86 4.16
N GLU A 15 16.88 4.13 2.94
CA GLU A 15 17.20 5.49 2.54
C GLU A 15 16.03 6.22 1.91
N ILE A 16 14.89 5.57 1.80
CA ILE A 16 13.71 6.21 1.24
C ILE A 16 12.61 6.17 2.31
N PHE A 17 12.16 7.35 2.72
CA PHE A 17 11.09 7.49 3.72
C PHE A 17 11.36 6.69 4.98
N GLY A 18 12.65 6.59 5.37
CA GLY A 18 12.98 5.91 6.61
C GLY A 18 12.67 4.42 6.61
N GLY A 19 12.57 3.80 5.44
CA GLY A 19 12.30 2.37 5.37
C GLY A 19 10.84 2.01 5.31
N LYS A 20 9.95 3.00 5.14
CA LYS A 20 8.54 2.68 4.97
C LYS A 20 8.31 1.92 3.67
N PRO A 21 7.27 1.11 3.59
CA PRO A 21 6.96 0.39 2.35
C PRO A 21 6.74 1.35 1.19
N ILE A 22 7.37 1.03 0.07
CA ILE A 22 7.25 1.84 -1.14
C ILE A 22 6.84 0.95 -2.29
N ILE A 23 6.39 1.57 -3.37
CA ILE A 23 5.96 0.86 -4.56
C ILE A 23 7.14 0.74 -5.50
N ARG A 24 7.58 -0.48 -5.72
CA ARG A 24 8.73 -0.79 -6.57
C ARG A 24 9.89 0.12 -6.19
N ASP A 25 10.50 0.79 -7.14
CA ASP A 25 11.57 1.72 -6.84
C ASP A 25 11.13 3.16 -6.98
N LEU A 26 9.84 3.39 -6.94
CA LEU A 26 9.30 4.74 -6.99
C LEU A 26 9.43 5.37 -5.61
N ARG A 27 9.49 6.69 -5.60
CA ARG A 27 9.46 7.40 -4.32
C ARG A 27 8.02 7.73 -3.96
N ILE A 28 7.22 6.69 -3.92
CA ILE A 28 5.80 6.78 -3.59
C ILE A 28 5.54 5.71 -2.54
N SER A 29 5.10 6.13 -1.38
CA SER A 29 4.89 5.17 -0.29
C SER A 29 3.52 4.52 -0.40
N VAL A 30 3.43 3.30 0.13
CA VAL A 30 2.15 2.62 0.24
C VAL A 30 1.22 3.46 1.11
N GLU A 31 1.75 4.03 2.17
CA GLU A 31 0.95 4.83 3.08
C GLU A 31 0.26 5.98 2.36
N LEU A 32 0.99 6.65 1.47
CA LEU A 32 0.41 7.76 0.72
C LEU A 32 -0.78 7.31 -0.13
N ILE A 33 -0.59 6.22 -0.86
CA ILE A 33 -1.64 5.73 -1.73
C ILE A 33 -2.87 5.32 -0.92
N LEU A 34 -2.66 4.62 0.17
CA LEU A 34 -3.78 4.22 1.02
C LEU A 34 -4.50 5.43 1.60
N SER A 35 -3.74 6.44 1.98
CA SER A 35 -4.34 7.67 2.52
C SER A 35 -5.21 8.36 1.49
N LEU A 36 -4.72 8.45 0.26
CA LEU A 36 -5.48 9.11 -0.79
C LEU A 36 -6.75 8.34 -1.12
N LEU A 37 -6.67 7.02 -1.16
CA LEU A 37 -7.87 6.22 -1.38
C LEU A 37 -8.86 6.41 -0.24
N ALA A 38 -8.37 6.50 0.98
CA ALA A 38 -9.25 6.72 2.13
C ALA A 38 -9.93 8.07 2.06
N GLN A 39 -9.29 9.04 1.42
CA GLN A 39 -9.87 10.36 1.27
C GLN A 39 -10.86 10.43 0.13
N GLY A 40 -11.04 9.35 -0.61
CA GLY A 40 -12.01 9.32 -1.68
C GLY A 40 -11.44 9.50 -3.08
N GLU A 41 -10.11 9.56 -3.20
CA GLU A 41 -9.52 9.63 -4.54
C GLU A 41 -9.78 8.33 -5.28
N SER A 42 -10.11 8.45 -6.55
CA SER A 42 -10.33 7.26 -7.36
C SER A 42 -9.01 6.72 -7.88
N PRO A 43 -8.96 5.42 -8.19
CA PRO A 43 -7.77 4.89 -8.83
C PRO A 43 -7.41 5.62 -10.11
N GLU A 44 -8.40 6.04 -10.88
CA GLU A 44 -8.13 6.78 -12.11
C GLU A 44 -7.41 8.09 -11.83
N ASN A 45 -7.83 8.79 -10.78
CA ASN A 45 -7.18 10.04 -10.42
C ASN A 45 -5.74 9.80 -9.98
N LEU A 46 -5.51 8.72 -9.23
CA LEU A 46 -4.15 8.41 -8.78
C LEU A 46 -3.25 8.12 -9.96
N LEU A 47 -3.74 7.38 -10.95
CA LEU A 47 -2.93 7.07 -12.11
C LEU A 47 -2.63 8.32 -12.93
N ALA A 48 -3.56 9.27 -12.95
CA ALA A 48 -3.33 10.53 -13.65
C ALA A 48 -2.32 11.40 -12.91
N ASP A 49 -2.39 11.41 -11.59
CA ASP A 49 -1.53 12.30 -10.80
C ASP A 49 -0.13 11.75 -10.62
N TYR A 50 0.03 10.44 -10.70
CA TYR A 50 1.32 9.78 -10.47
C TYR A 50 1.65 8.90 -11.66
N PRO A 51 2.21 9.48 -12.73
CA PRO A 51 2.37 8.75 -14.00
C PRO A 51 3.21 7.49 -13.91
N GLY A 52 4.01 7.35 -12.86
CA GLY A 52 4.81 6.13 -12.69
C GLY A 52 4.03 4.95 -12.18
N LEU A 53 2.78 5.17 -11.72
CA LEU A 53 1.97 4.09 -11.20
C LEU A 53 1.20 3.39 -12.31
N ASP A 54 0.90 2.10 -12.07
CA ASP A 54 -0.07 1.41 -12.90
C ASP A 54 -1.15 0.82 -11.97
N ALA A 55 -2.18 0.24 -12.59
CA ALA A 55 -3.31 -0.26 -11.81
C ALA A 55 -2.91 -1.36 -10.87
N GLU A 56 -1.93 -2.18 -11.25
CA GLU A 56 -1.49 -3.25 -10.38
C GLU A 56 -0.78 -2.72 -9.15
N ASP A 57 -0.13 -1.57 -9.26
CA ASP A 57 0.53 -0.97 -8.11
C ASP A 57 -0.50 -0.60 -7.03
N ILE A 58 -1.65 -0.08 -7.46
CA ILE A 58 -2.69 0.28 -6.51
C ILE A 58 -3.23 -0.97 -5.83
N ARG A 59 -3.46 -2.02 -6.62
CA ARG A 59 -3.91 -3.27 -6.04
C ARG A 59 -2.89 -3.85 -5.09
N ALA A 60 -1.59 -3.66 -5.40
CA ALA A 60 -0.54 -4.14 -4.52
C ALA A 60 -0.60 -3.45 -3.16
N CYS A 61 -0.90 -2.15 -3.15
CA CYS A 61 -1.03 -1.43 -1.89
C CYS A 61 -2.19 -2.00 -1.06
N LEU A 62 -3.30 -2.29 -1.71
CA LEU A 62 -4.44 -2.85 -1.01
C LEU A 62 -4.12 -4.26 -0.51
N ALA A 63 -3.43 -5.05 -1.31
CA ALA A 63 -3.03 -6.39 -0.91
C ALA A 63 -2.09 -6.35 0.29
N TYR A 64 -1.17 -5.39 0.28
CA TYR A 64 -0.24 -5.23 1.38
C TYR A 64 -0.98 -4.87 2.66
N ALA A 65 -1.90 -3.92 2.58
CA ALA A 65 -2.69 -3.54 3.75
C ALA A 65 -3.48 -4.72 4.28
N HIS A 66 -4.06 -5.50 3.38
CA HIS A 66 -4.80 -6.67 3.79
C HIS A 66 -3.90 -7.67 4.50
N ALA A 67 -2.71 -7.91 3.95
CA ALA A 67 -1.79 -8.86 4.55
C ALA A 67 -1.38 -8.44 5.94
N VAL A 68 -1.13 -7.14 6.13
CA VAL A 68 -0.75 -6.63 7.44
C VAL A 68 -1.88 -6.82 8.45
N ILE A 69 -3.09 -6.52 8.04
CA ILE A 69 -4.24 -6.63 8.95
C ILE A 69 -4.55 -8.08 9.25
N ALA A 70 -4.31 -8.96 8.31
CA ALA A 70 -4.59 -10.39 8.50
C ALA A 70 -3.57 -11.08 9.39
N ASP A 71 -2.45 -10.41 9.67
CA ASP A 71 -1.43 -10.97 10.54
C ASP A 71 -1.97 -11.08 11.96
N GLU A 72 -1.81 -12.25 12.56
CA GLU A 72 -2.32 -12.47 13.90
C GLU A 72 -1.70 -11.54 14.92
N SER A 73 -0.49 -11.12 14.69
CA SER A 73 0.17 -10.24 15.64
C SER A 73 -0.55 -8.91 15.75
N LEU A 74 -1.47 -8.63 14.86
CA LEU A 74 -2.22 -7.39 14.91
C LEU A 74 -3.52 -7.51 15.66
N GLU A 75 -3.75 -8.63 16.33
CA GLU A 75 -4.97 -8.77 17.09
C GLU A 75 -5.16 -7.67 18.10
N ALA A 76 -4.08 -7.17 18.62
CA ALA A 76 -4.18 -6.09 19.58
C ALA A 76 -4.90 -4.88 19.00
N VAL A 77 -4.87 -4.74 17.70
CA VAL A 77 -5.51 -3.63 17.04
C VAL A 77 -7.02 -3.72 17.17
N ARG A 78 -7.52 -4.90 17.44
CA ARG A 78 -8.95 -5.05 17.61
C ARG A 78 -9.50 -4.24 18.73
N VAL A 79 -8.64 -3.81 19.58
CA VAL A 79 -9.08 -2.94 20.64
C VAL A 79 -9.91 -1.80 20.09
N ALA A 80 -9.57 -1.40 18.90
CA ALA A 80 -10.30 -0.31 18.29
C ALA A 80 -11.72 -0.72 17.98
N SER A 81 -11.96 -2.00 17.94
CA SER A 81 -13.31 -2.41 17.62
C SER A 81 -14.08 -2.43 18.90
N ARG A 82 -13.96 -1.98 19.53
CA ARG A 82 -14.66 -1.84 20.55
C ARG A 82 -15.67 -1.35 20.34
#